data_3c39fe59c1946c3e1d56875dc4a67c63
#
_entry.id   3c39fe59c1946c3e1d56875dc4a67c63
#
_cell.length_a   1.000
_cell.length_b   1.000
_cell.length_c   1.000
_cell.angle_alpha   90.00
_cell.angle_beta   90.00
_cell.angle_gamma   90.00
#
_symmetry.space_group_name_H-M   'P 1'
#
loop_
_entity.id
_entity.type
_entity.pdbx_description
1 polymer ?
#
loop_
_entity_poly.entity_id
_entity_poly.type
_entity_poly.pdbx_seq_one_letter_code
_entity_poly.pdbx_strand_id
1 'polypeptide(L)'
;MNVLSVREGMKHVRDYVSQGNGPMVVEMSTYRYHGHSMSDPGKIYRDREEVKAMRENNDPIKTVRQLLLVHTDATEDELNTIEKNIRAEVEAARDRALAGSTPSSTDDLVRNIYLDENGKDVPQSYICLPDYEKSIRC
;
A
#
# COMPACT_ATOMS: atom_id res chain seq x y z
N MET A 1 14.24 1.98 -6.46
CA MET A 1 13.24 2.39 -5.46
C MET A 1 13.57 3.79 -4.95
N ASN A 2 13.28 4.81 -5.73
CA ASN A 2 13.59 6.21 -5.39
C ASN A 2 12.29 6.93 -5.03
N VAL A 3 12.14 7.33 -3.76
CA VAL A 3 10.91 7.96 -3.25
C VAL A 3 10.63 9.32 -3.90
N LEU A 4 11.66 10.09 -4.26
CA LEU A 4 11.50 11.39 -4.91
C LEU A 4 10.95 11.21 -6.33
N SER A 5 11.47 10.24 -7.09
CA SER A 5 10.96 9.91 -8.41
C SER A 5 9.51 9.41 -8.37
N VAL A 6 9.18 8.56 -7.39
CA VAL A 6 7.81 8.08 -7.17
C VAL A 6 6.87 9.25 -6.85
N ARG A 7 7.27 10.13 -5.94
CA ARG A 7 6.48 11.31 -5.56
C ARG A 7 6.19 12.22 -6.75
N GLU A 8 7.21 12.59 -7.51
CA GLU A 8 7.04 13.50 -8.65
C GLU A 8 6.29 12.81 -9.81
N GLY A 9 6.57 11.54 -10.07
CA GLY A 9 5.82 10.74 -11.05
C GLY A 9 4.33 10.66 -10.71
N MET A 10 3.98 10.38 -9.46
CA MET A 10 2.58 10.31 -9.02
C MET A 10 1.87 11.67 -9.01
N LYS A 11 2.60 12.77 -8.75
CA LYS A 11 2.03 14.11 -8.94
C LYS A 11 1.66 14.35 -10.39
N HIS A 12 2.58 14.04 -11.32
CA HIS A 12 2.32 14.16 -12.76
C HIS A 12 1.11 13.32 -13.19
N VAL A 13 1.04 12.04 -12.78
CA VAL A 13 -0.08 11.15 -13.09
C VAL A 13 -1.40 11.73 -12.58
N ARG A 14 -1.45 12.16 -11.33
CA ARG A 14 -2.64 12.76 -10.74
C ARG A 14 -3.08 13.99 -11.52
N ASP A 15 -2.15 14.89 -11.81
CA ASP A 15 -2.46 16.13 -12.52
C ASP A 15 -2.97 15.84 -13.94
N TYR A 16 -2.38 14.87 -14.64
CA TYR A 16 -2.81 14.42 -15.97
C TYR A 16 -4.25 13.87 -15.96
N VAL A 17 -4.54 12.90 -15.09
CA VAL A 17 -5.89 12.28 -15.02
C VAL A 17 -6.96 13.25 -14.52
N SER A 18 -6.62 14.13 -13.59
CA SER A 18 -7.55 15.13 -13.04
C SER A 18 -8.01 16.16 -14.08
N GLN A 19 -7.24 16.35 -15.15
CA GLN A 19 -7.59 17.22 -16.27
C GLN A 19 -8.49 16.54 -17.31
N GLY A 20 -8.92 15.30 -17.07
CA GLY A 20 -9.76 14.56 -17.99
C GLY A 20 -9.02 13.95 -19.20
N ASN A 21 -7.69 13.85 -19.15
CA ASN A 21 -6.88 13.29 -20.24
C ASN A 21 -6.96 11.75 -20.36
N GLY A 22 -7.83 11.11 -19.58
CA GLY A 22 -8.02 9.67 -19.56
C GLY A 22 -7.17 8.94 -18.50
N PRO A 23 -7.30 7.63 -18.39
CA PRO A 23 -6.56 6.82 -17.42
C PRO A 23 -5.08 6.67 -17.81
N MET A 24 -4.25 6.40 -16.80
CA MET A 24 -2.83 6.14 -16.98
C MET A 24 -2.42 4.89 -16.20
N VAL A 25 -1.62 4.03 -16.81
CA VAL A 25 -1.01 2.87 -16.15
C VAL A 25 0.43 3.23 -15.78
N VAL A 26 0.80 3.00 -14.53
CA VAL A 26 2.14 3.26 -14.02
C VAL A 26 2.77 1.95 -13.56
N GLU A 27 3.86 1.55 -14.20
CA GLU A 27 4.65 0.42 -13.76
C GLU A 27 5.70 0.87 -12.74
N MET A 28 5.65 0.30 -11.53
CA MET A 28 6.56 0.59 -10.44
C MET A 28 7.57 -0.55 -10.27
N SER A 29 8.82 -0.34 -10.68
CA SER A 29 9.90 -1.30 -10.43
C SER A 29 10.29 -1.27 -8.95
N THR A 30 10.17 -2.41 -8.29
CA THR A 30 10.46 -2.56 -6.86
C THR A 30 11.16 -3.89 -6.57
N TYR A 31 11.62 -4.05 -5.34
CA TYR A 31 12.25 -5.29 -4.87
C TYR A 31 11.59 -5.76 -3.57
N ARG A 32 11.29 -7.04 -3.49
CA ARG A 32 10.69 -7.67 -2.31
C ARG A 32 11.78 -8.33 -1.47
N TYR A 33 12.03 -7.84 -0.26
CA TYR A 33 13.06 -8.36 0.64
C TYR A 33 12.70 -9.72 1.28
N HIS A 34 11.42 -10.01 1.45
CA HIS A 34 10.92 -11.22 2.08
C HIS A 34 10.22 -12.13 1.09
N GLY A 35 10.10 -13.42 1.43
CA GLY A 35 9.32 -14.38 0.65
C GLY A 35 7.82 -14.03 0.60
N HIS A 36 7.07 -14.78 -0.19
CA HIS A 36 5.63 -14.55 -0.38
C HIS A 36 4.82 -14.84 0.89
N SER A 37 5.18 -15.91 1.59
CA SER A 37 4.48 -16.38 2.79
C SER A 37 5.45 -16.96 3.81
N MET A 38 4.95 -17.40 4.95
CA MET A 38 5.78 -18.07 5.97
C MET A 38 6.40 -19.38 5.46
N SER A 39 5.74 -20.06 4.52
CA SER A 39 6.26 -21.27 3.87
C SER A 39 7.26 -21.03 2.76
N ASP A 40 7.41 -19.78 2.30
CA ASP A 40 8.38 -19.38 1.28
C ASP A 40 9.57 -18.66 1.93
N PRO A 41 10.69 -19.35 2.16
CA PRO A 41 11.88 -18.72 2.75
C PRO A 41 12.61 -17.77 1.79
N GLY A 42 12.18 -17.65 0.54
CA GLY A 42 12.78 -16.80 -0.50
C GLY A 42 14.20 -17.18 -0.91
N LYS A 43 14.68 -18.38 -0.51
CA LYS A 43 16.08 -18.81 -0.72
C LYS A 43 16.27 -19.72 -1.93
N ILE A 44 15.20 -20.21 -2.51
CA ILE A 44 15.24 -21.21 -3.59
C ILE A 44 15.49 -20.54 -4.94
N TYR A 45 14.98 -19.32 -5.12
CA TYR A 45 14.99 -18.59 -6.41
C TYR A 45 15.84 -17.31 -6.38
N ARG A 46 16.48 -16.96 -5.25
CA ARG A 46 17.39 -15.80 -5.16
C ARG A 46 18.42 -15.98 -4.05
N ASP A 47 19.56 -15.34 -4.23
CA ASP A 47 20.66 -15.38 -3.25
C ASP A 47 20.43 -14.40 -2.10
N ARG A 48 20.97 -14.73 -0.94
CA ARG A 48 20.98 -13.83 0.22
C ARG A 48 21.84 -12.59 0.00
N GLU A 49 22.93 -12.75 -0.74
CA GLU A 49 23.83 -11.65 -1.07
C GLU A 49 23.15 -10.63 -1.97
N GLU A 50 22.33 -11.08 -2.92
CA GLU A 50 21.49 -10.22 -3.75
C GLU A 50 20.54 -9.37 -2.88
N VAL A 51 19.78 -10.02 -1.97
CA VAL A 51 18.85 -9.32 -1.06
C VAL A 51 19.58 -8.31 -0.20
N LYS A 52 20.74 -8.66 0.30
CA LYS A 52 21.59 -7.77 1.13
C LYS A 52 22.06 -6.57 0.31
N ALA A 53 22.60 -6.81 -0.88
CA ALA A 53 23.06 -5.75 -1.79
C ALA A 53 21.92 -4.79 -2.17
N MET A 54 20.73 -5.32 -2.48
CA MET A 54 19.55 -4.49 -2.77
C MET A 54 19.14 -3.63 -1.57
N ARG A 55 19.17 -4.20 -0.36
CA ARG A 55 18.84 -3.46 0.87
C ARG A 55 19.90 -2.41 1.22
N GLU A 56 21.15 -2.67 0.94
CA GLU A 56 22.23 -1.72 1.20
C GLU A 56 22.23 -0.54 0.22
N ASN A 57 21.95 -0.80 -1.06
CA ASN A 57 22.11 0.18 -2.12
C ASN A 57 20.80 0.87 -2.57
N ASN A 58 19.66 0.22 -2.38
CA ASN A 58 18.39 0.68 -2.94
C ASN A 58 17.25 0.84 -1.92
N ASP A 59 17.55 0.79 -0.62
CA ASP A 59 16.53 1.03 0.41
C ASP A 59 16.07 2.48 0.39
N PRO A 60 14.79 2.77 0.16
CA PRO A 60 14.28 4.14 0.05
C PRO A 60 14.39 4.92 1.37
N ILE A 61 14.24 4.25 2.52
CA ILE A 61 14.33 4.89 3.84
C ILE A 61 15.77 5.31 4.10
N LYS A 62 16.72 4.41 3.86
CA LYS A 62 18.15 4.69 4.02
C LYS A 62 18.62 5.82 3.10
N THR A 63 18.16 5.79 1.86
CA THR A 63 18.50 6.83 0.87
C THR A 63 17.99 8.21 1.30
N VAL A 64 16.74 8.30 1.75
CA VAL A 64 16.17 9.59 2.22
C VAL A 64 16.87 10.05 3.50
N ARG A 65 17.15 9.14 4.42
CA ARG A 65 17.92 9.48 5.64
C ARG A 65 19.26 10.12 5.28
N GLN A 66 20.01 9.53 4.37
CA GLN A 66 21.30 10.09 3.90
C GLN A 66 21.12 11.46 3.23
N LEU A 67 20.11 11.61 2.37
CA LEU A 67 19.82 12.89 1.71
C LEU A 67 19.50 14.00 2.72
N LEU A 68 18.71 13.71 3.74
CA LEU A 68 18.37 14.67 4.79
C LEU A 68 19.60 15.10 5.58
N LEU A 69 20.42 14.15 6.02
CA LEU A 69 21.64 14.44 6.79
C LEU A 69 22.69 15.23 6.00
N VAL A 70 22.77 15.03 4.68
CA VAL A 70 23.78 15.70 3.83
C VAL A 70 23.32 17.07 3.34
N HIS A 71 22.04 17.22 3.06
CA HIS A 71 21.50 18.39 2.34
C HIS A 71 20.59 19.28 3.18
N THR A 72 20.32 18.93 4.43
CA THR A 72 19.49 19.74 5.34
C THR A 72 20.14 19.82 6.73
N ASP A 73 19.56 20.61 7.62
CA ASP A 73 19.99 20.72 9.02
C ASP A 73 19.41 19.60 9.92
N ALA A 74 18.82 18.55 9.32
CA ALA A 74 18.27 17.42 10.05
C ALA A 74 19.37 16.65 10.80
N THR A 75 19.08 16.30 12.03
CA THR A 75 20.00 15.54 12.89
C THR A 75 19.59 14.07 13.00
N GLU A 76 20.57 13.21 13.32
CA GLU A 76 20.32 11.78 13.60
C GLU A 76 19.28 11.59 14.71
N ASP A 77 19.31 12.42 15.77
CA ASP A 77 18.39 12.32 16.90
C ASP A 77 16.95 12.65 16.50
N GLU A 78 16.76 13.63 15.62
CA GLU A 78 15.43 13.94 15.05
C GLU A 78 14.91 12.77 14.23
N LEU A 79 15.72 12.19 13.36
CA LEU A 79 15.32 11.05 12.54
C LEU A 79 15.00 9.81 13.38
N ASN A 80 15.79 9.53 14.42
CA ASN A 80 15.54 8.45 15.36
C ASN A 80 14.25 8.69 16.15
N THR A 81 13.95 9.94 16.50
CA THR A 81 12.70 10.31 17.17
C THR A 81 11.49 10.07 16.27
N ILE A 82 11.58 10.43 14.98
CA ILE A 82 10.53 10.14 13.98
C ILE A 82 10.30 8.63 13.89
N GLU A 83 11.35 7.83 13.74
CA GLU A 83 11.23 6.38 13.66
C GLU A 83 10.56 5.77 14.90
N LYS A 84 10.94 6.23 16.08
CA LYS A 84 10.34 5.80 17.36
C LYS A 84 8.85 6.14 17.43
N ASN A 85 8.48 7.35 17.03
CA ASN A 85 7.08 7.79 17.04
C ASN A 85 6.22 7.01 16.06
N ILE A 86 6.70 6.79 14.83
CA ILE A 86 6.01 5.99 13.82
C ILE A 86 5.86 4.54 14.28
N ARG A 87 6.88 3.96 14.90
CA ARG A 87 6.79 2.61 15.47
C ARG A 87 5.68 2.51 16.52
N ALA A 88 5.62 3.46 17.44
CA ALA A 88 4.59 3.51 18.47
C ALA A 88 3.18 3.68 17.86
N GLU A 89 3.04 4.50 16.81
CA GLU A 89 1.77 4.68 16.08
C GLU A 89 1.32 3.37 15.42
N VAL A 90 2.23 2.66 14.75
CA VAL A 90 1.94 1.36 14.11
C VAL A 90 1.55 0.31 15.14
N GLU A 91 2.26 0.24 16.28
CA GLU A 91 1.92 -0.67 17.37
C GLU A 91 0.53 -0.38 17.95
N ALA A 92 0.21 0.87 18.19
CA ALA A 92 -1.11 1.29 18.65
C ALA A 92 -2.21 0.98 17.61
N ALA A 93 -1.93 1.12 16.32
CA ALA A 93 -2.86 0.74 15.26
C ALA A 93 -3.10 -0.77 15.21
N ARG A 94 -2.04 -1.57 15.36
CA ARG A 94 -2.14 -3.04 15.48
C ARG A 94 -3.02 -3.43 16.68
N ASP A 95 -2.78 -2.85 17.84
CA ASP A 95 -3.51 -3.20 19.06
C ASP A 95 -5.00 -2.82 18.96
N ARG A 96 -5.32 -1.69 18.33
CA ARG A 96 -6.71 -1.33 18.01
C ARG A 96 -7.36 -2.35 17.06
N ALA A 97 -6.62 -2.79 16.04
CA ALA A 97 -7.14 -3.79 15.09
C ALA A 97 -7.39 -5.14 15.77
N LEU A 98 -6.48 -5.59 16.65
CA LEU A 98 -6.65 -6.83 17.42
C LEU A 98 -7.80 -6.76 18.43
N ALA A 99 -8.06 -5.59 19.01
CA ALA A 99 -9.18 -5.36 19.91
C ALA A 99 -10.53 -5.20 19.18
N GLY A 100 -10.51 -5.02 17.87
CA GLY A 100 -11.70 -4.89 17.03
C GLY A 100 -12.51 -6.17 16.96
N SER A 101 -13.82 -6.04 16.80
CA SER A 101 -14.72 -7.18 16.60
C SER A 101 -14.54 -7.78 15.21
N THR A 102 -14.66 -9.11 15.12
CA THR A 102 -14.79 -9.80 13.83
C THR A 102 -16.14 -9.44 13.19
N PRO A 103 -16.22 -9.28 11.85
CA PRO A 103 -17.50 -9.11 11.16
C PRO A 103 -18.47 -10.24 11.56
N SER A 104 -19.63 -9.88 12.08
CA SER A 104 -20.58 -10.84 12.64
C SER A 104 -21.95 -10.82 11.98
N SER A 105 -22.24 -9.81 11.17
CA SER A 105 -23.53 -9.65 10.50
C SER A 105 -23.38 -9.64 8.99
N THR A 106 -24.48 -9.89 8.27
CA THR A 106 -24.53 -9.77 6.81
C THR A 106 -24.20 -8.34 6.37
N ASP A 107 -24.61 -7.35 7.16
CA ASP A 107 -24.34 -5.94 6.86
C ASP A 107 -22.84 -5.61 6.95
N ASP A 108 -22.12 -6.21 7.91
CA ASP A 108 -20.67 -6.06 8.02
C ASP A 108 -19.93 -6.68 6.83
N LEU A 109 -20.47 -7.76 6.25
CA LEU A 109 -19.86 -8.42 5.10
C LEU A 109 -19.99 -7.62 3.80
N VAL A 110 -20.95 -6.71 3.71
CA VAL A 110 -21.17 -5.88 2.51
C VAL A 110 -20.68 -4.45 2.66
N ARG A 111 -20.37 -4.03 3.90
CA ARG A 111 -19.93 -2.66 4.18
C ARG A 111 -18.58 -2.35 3.52
N ASN A 112 -18.47 -1.15 2.96
CA ASN A 112 -17.25 -0.63 2.32
C ASN A 112 -16.74 -1.46 1.13
N ILE A 113 -17.62 -2.24 0.47
CA ILE A 113 -17.24 -3.02 -0.72
C ILE A 113 -17.78 -2.34 -1.97
N TYR A 114 -19.09 -2.09 -2.03
CA TYR A 114 -19.73 -1.43 -3.16
C TYR A 114 -20.78 -0.44 -2.66
N LEU A 115 -20.93 0.66 -3.39
CA LEU A 115 -21.92 1.68 -3.13
C LEU A 115 -22.93 1.74 -4.26
N ASP A 116 -24.22 1.98 -3.94
CA ASP A 116 -25.23 2.36 -4.92
C ASP A 116 -25.05 3.84 -5.35
N GLU A 117 -25.93 4.29 -6.23
CA GLU A 117 -25.94 5.67 -6.73
C GLU A 117 -26.15 6.74 -5.63
N ASN A 118 -26.66 6.35 -4.47
CA ASN A 118 -26.89 7.22 -3.32
C ASN A 118 -25.75 7.12 -2.28
N GLY A 119 -24.70 6.34 -2.55
CA GLY A 119 -23.57 6.15 -1.65
C GLY A 119 -23.85 5.19 -0.48
N LYS A 120 -24.86 4.31 -0.60
CA LYS A 120 -25.19 3.29 0.40
C LYS A 120 -24.48 1.98 0.08
N ASP A 121 -23.94 1.31 1.10
CA ASP A 121 -23.36 -0.03 0.98
C ASP A 121 -24.39 -1.04 0.44
N VAL A 122 -24.00 -1.80 -0.57
CA VAL A 122 -24.84 -2.81 -1.20
C VAL A 122 -24.13 -4.15 -1.36
N PRO A 123 -24.85 -5.29 -1.30
CA PRO A 123 -24.31 -6.61 -1.59
C PRO A 123 -23.76 -6.71 -3.01
N GLN A 124 -22.76 -7.56 -3.21
CA GLN A 124 -22.14 -7.82 -4.52
C GLN A 124 -23.17 -8.21 -5.61
N SER A 125 -24.30 -8.80 -5.24
CA SER A 125 -25.37 -9.13 -6.16
C SER A 125 -26.07 -7.91 -6.79
N TYR A 126 -25.87 -6.73 -6.25
CA TYR A 126 -26.35 -5.46 -6.81
C TYR A 126 -25.43 -4.86 -7.87
N ILE A 127 -24.20 -5.39 -8.00
CA ILE A 127 -23.31 -4.91 -9.04
C ILE A 127 -23.79 -5.49 -10.35
N CYS A 128 -24.14 -4.59 -11.23
CA CYS A 128 -24.57 -4.78 -12.62
C CYS A 128 -24.04 -6.07 -13.26
N LEU A 129 -24.64 -7.19 -12.91
CA LEU A 129 -24.60 -8.33 -13.80
C LEU A 129 -25.42 -7.95 -15.04
N PRO A 130 -24.94 -8.28 -16.24
CA PRO A 130 -25.72 -8.10 -17.45
C PRO A 130 -27.13 -8.68 -17.27
N ASP A 131 -28.12 -8.06 -17.88
CA ASP A 131 -29.53 -8.41 -17.63
C ASP A 131 -29.88 -9.89 -17.92
N TYR A 132 -29.09 -10.59 -18.70
CA TYR A 132 -29.24 -12.04 -18.90
C TYR A 132 -28.98 -12.88 -17.62
N GLU A 133 -28.16 -12.41 -16.69
CA GLU A 133 -27.91 -13.13 -15.44
C GLU A 133 -29.02 -12.88 -14.39
N LYS A 134 -29.77 -11.79 -14.51
CA LYS A 134 -30.94 -11.54 -13.68
C LYS A 134 -32.10 -12.51 -14.00
N SER A 135 -32.14 -13.06 -15.21
CA SER A 135 -33.15 -14.00 -15.66
C SER A 135 -32.92 -15.45 -15.19
N ILE A 136 -31.73 -15.77 -14.64
CA ILE A 136 -31.39 -17.12 -14.20
C ILE A 136 -31.71 -17.34 -12.71
N ARG A 137 -32.08 -16.30 -11.99
CA ARG A 137 -32.49 -16.39 -10.58
C ARG A 137 -33.99 -16.58 -10.46
N CYS A 138 -34.44 -17.77 -10.74
CA CYS A 138 -35.74 -18.29 -10.33
C CYS A 138 -35.54 -19.32 -9.20
#